data_8c6a839c94d248cbbc69ebc737dc152c
#
_entry.id   8c6a839c94d248cbbc69ebc737dc152c
#
_cell.length_a   1.000
_cell.length_b   1.000
_cell.length_c   1.000
_cell.angle_alpha   90.00
_cell.angle_beta   90.00
_cell.angle_gamma   90.00
#
_symmetry.space_group_name_H-M   'P 1'
#
loop_
_entity.id
_entity.type
_entity.pdbx_description
1 polymer ?
#
loop_
_entity_poly.entity_id
_entity_poly.type
_entity_poly.pdbx_seq_one_letter_code
_entity_poly.pdbx_strand_id
1 'polypeptide(L)'
;MRKAFLEGRTKTSIANEYGCGLTTVHRATSDLKSSQQHLRKYKVEQGFFSEVNKHKAYMLGVLWADGNLYERTHTVSLSAHKNDIEEVEWFASKLGVSHEAIKPHSYNCVQFRFTGKKLYQDLLEVGFDERKSTEGAKKFNKEFLGPFLWDFVRGLIDGDGCVHFNERTGKRCV
;
A
#
# COMPACT_ATOMS: atom_id res chain seq x y z
N MET A 1 -4.62 7.86 34.09
CA MET A 1 -3.77 7.91 32.86
C MET A 1 -3.34 6.51 32.39
N ARG A 2 -2.56 5.73 33.17
CA ARG A 2 -2.02 4.41 32.73
C ARG A 2 -3.14 3.43 32.37
N LYS A 3 -4.18 3.30 33.22
CA LYS A 3 -5.33 2.44 32.95
C LYS A 3 -6.06 2.83 31.66
N ALA A 4 -6.37 4.12 31.50
CA ALA A 4 -7.01 4.65 30.29
C ALA A 4 -6.19 4.37 29.01
N PHE A 5 -4.85 4.40 29.11
CA PHE A 5 -3.97 4.07 28.02
C PHE A 5 -4.00 2.57 27.67
N LEU A 6 -4.02 1.70 28.67
CA LEU A 6 -4.18 0.25 28.48
C LEU A 6 -5.54 -0.13 27.90
N GLU A 7 -6.58 0.63 28.24
CA GLU A 7 -7.93 0.50 27.66
C GLU A 7 -8.02 1.01 26.21
N GLY A 8 -6.90 1.48 25.65
CA GLY A 8 -6.81 1.87 24.24
C GLY A 8 -7.15 3.33 23.95
N ARG A 9 -7.26 4.19 24.95
CA ARG A 9 -7.50 5.62 24.74
C ARG A 9 -6.26 6.31 24.20
N THR A 10 -6.45 7.29 23.32
CA THR A 10 -5.34 8.05 22.74
C THR A 10 -4.68 8.95 23.79
N LYS A 11 -3.37 9.15 23.67
CA LYS A 11 -2.62 10.04 24.56
C LYS A 11 -3.19 11.47 24.61
N THR A 12 -3.68 11.96 23.46
CA THR A 12 -4.33 13.27 23.34
C THR A 12 -5.64 13.31 24.13
N SER A 13 -6.49 12.27 24.01
CA SER A 13 -7.74 12.18 24.78
C SER A 13 -7.47 12.14 26.28
N ILE A 14 -6.44 11.39 26.70
CA ILE A 14 -6.04 11.29 28.12
C ILE A 14 -5.49 12.65 28.61
N ALA A 15 -4.66 13.33 27.82
CA ALA A 15 -4.13 14.65 28.17
C ALA A 15 -5.25 15.67 28.41
N ASN A 16 -6.23 15.69 27.51
CA ASN A 16 -7.40 16.58 27.61
C ASN A 16 -8.25 16.28 28.85
N GLU A 17 -8.54 15.00 29.12
CA GLU A 17 -9.35 14.58 30.27
C GLU A 17 -8.68 14.90 31.61
N TYR A 18 -7.38 14.71 31.70
CA TYR A 18 -6.62 14.95 32.92
C TYR A 18 -6.06 16.36 33.03
N GLY A 19 -6.36 17.26 32.08
CA GLY A 19 -5.91 18.65 32.06
C GLY A 19 -4.39 18.81 32.08
N CYS A 20 -3.65 17.88 31.45
CA CYS A 20 -2.19 17.87 31.49
C CYS A 20 -1.55 17.88 30.08
N GLY A 21 -0.29 18.23 30.00
CA GLY A 21 0.44 18.21 28.73
C GLY A 21 0.67 16.80 28.19
N LEU A 22 0.74 16.67 26.87
CA LEU A 22 0.99 15.42 26.16
C LEU A 22 2.27 14.73 26.63
N THR A 23 3.31 15.53 26.96
CA THR A 23 4.59 15.05 27.47
C THR A 23 4.45 14.34 28.81
N THR A 24 3.54 14.81 29.68
CA THR A 24 3.23 14.16 30.96
C THR A 24 2.63 12.77 30.75
N VAL A 25 1.66 12.67 29.83
CA VAL A 25 1.05 11.38 29.47
C VAL A 25 2.09 10.45 28.82
N HIS A 26 2.94 10.98 27.95
CA HIS A 26 4.03 10.21 27.33
C HIS A 26 4.95 9.61 28.39
N ARG A 27 5.40 10.42 29.37
CA ARG A 27 6.26 9.97 30.46
C ARG A 27 5.57 8.91 31.33
N ALA A 28 4.31 9.13 31.66
CA ALA A 28 3.51 8.21 32.49
C ALA A 28 3.21 6.86 31.82
N THR A 29 3.32 6.77 30.49
CA THR A 29 2.97 5.58 29.71
C THR A 29 4.13 5.04 28.85
N SER A 30 5.35 5.53 29.06
CA SER A 30 6.53 5.19 28.23
C SER A 30 6.90 3.71 28.28
N ASP A 31 6.66 3.07 29.43
CA ASP A 31 6.91 1.64 29.67
C ASP A 31 5.73 0.74 29.27
N LEU A 32 4.59 1.31 28.87
CA LEU A 32 3.39 0.58 28.51
C LEU A 32 3.28 0.43 26.99
N LYS A 33 2.93 -0.79 26.54
CA LYS A 33 2.49 -1.01 25.16
C LYS A 33 1.00 -0.69 25.06
N SER A 34 0.65 0.26 24.19
CA SER A 34 -0.76 0.57 23.93
C SER A 34 -1.46 -0.63 23.28
N SER A 35 -2.63 -1.00 23.79
CA SER A 35 -3.49 -1.97 23.11
C SER A 35 -3.90 -1.51 21.70
N GLN A 36 -3.90 -0.18 21.44
CA GLN A 36 -4.18 0.37 20.11
C GLN A 36 -3.05 0.14 19.09
N GLN A 37 -1.84 -0.19 19.50
CA GLN A 37 -0.79 -0.56 18.55
C GLN A 37 -1.15 -1.80 17.74
N HIS A 38 -2.14 -2.58 18.17
CA HIS A 38 -2.63 -3.76 17.49
C HIS A 38 -3.95 -3.54 16.72
N LEU A 39 -4.60 -2.40 16.92
CA LEU A 39 -5.83 -2.04 16.22
C LEU A 39 -5.50 -1.21 14.97
N ARG A 40 -4.86 -1.85 14.00
CA ARG A 40 -4.88 -1.30 12.64
C ARG A 40 -6.34 -1.25 12.20
N LYS A 41 -6.81 -0.09 11.78
CA LYS A 41 -8.19 0.10 11.31
C LYS A 41 -8.54 -0.91 10.20
N TYR A 42 -7.53 -1.27 9.38
CA TYR A 42 -7.64 -2.26 8.33
C TYR A 42 -6.53 -3.30 8.51
N LYS A 43 -6.93 -4.58 8.53
CA LYS A 43 -5.99 -5.71 8.61
C LYS A 43 -5.76 -6.22 7.19
N VAL A 44 -4.50 -6.22 6.76
CA VAL A 44 -4.06 -6.85 5.53
C VAL A 44 -3.31 -8.12 5.89
N GLU A 45 -3.53 -9.19 5.14
CA GLU A 45 -2.78 -10.43 5.28
C GLU A 45 -1.29 -10.17 5.03
N GLN A 46 -0.46 -10.44 6.04
CA GLN A 46 0.95 -10.07 6.00
C GLN A 46 1.78 -10.87 4.99
N GLY A 47 1.38 -12.09 4.66
CA GLY A 47 2.01 -12.95 3.66
C GLY A 47 1.32 -12.92 2.29
N PHE A 48 0.49 -11.91 2.02
CA PHE A 48 -0.31 -11.87 0.80
C PHE A 48 0.50 -12.06 -0.48
N PHE A 49 1.69 -11.46 -0.57
CA PHE A 49 2.58 -11.57 -1.73
C PHE A 49 3.69 -12.62 -1.56
N SER A 50 3.69 -13.43 -0.49
CA SER A 50 4.68 -14.51 -0.32
C SER A 50 4.56 -15.60 -1.38
N GLU A 51 3.37 -15.77 -1.96
CA GLU A 51 3.10 -16.69 -3.06
C GLU A 51 2.38 -15.94 -4.19
N VAL A 52 2.68 -16.29 -5.43
CA VAL A 52 2.10 -15.65 -6.60
C VAL A 52 1.02 -16.53 -7.24
N ASN A 53 -0.02 -15.90 -7.73
CA ASN A 53 -1.01 -16.44 -8.64
C ASN A 53 -1.38 -15.37 -9.68
N LYS A 54 -2.23 -15.68 -10.65
CA LYS A 54 -2.59 -14.74 -11.73
C LYS A 54 -3.10 -13.39 -11.22
N HIS A 55 -3.91 -13.37 -10.15
CA HIS A 55 -4.45 -12.12 -9.60
C HIS A 55 -3.38 -11.32 -8.87
N LYS A 56 -2.55 -12.01 -8.06
CA LYS A 56 -1.45 -11.36 -7.33
C LYS A 56 -0.37 -10.85 -8.29
N ALA A 57 -0.08 -11.60 -9.37
CA ALA A 57 0.83 -11.14 -10.41
C ALA A 57 0.32 -9.85 -11.08
N TYR A 58 -0.97 -9.81 -11.44
CA TYR A 58 -1.60 -8.60 -11.96
C TYR A 58 -1.50 -7.43 -10.98
N MET A 59 -1.83 -7.65 -9.69
CA MET A 59 -1.71 -6.64 -8.64
C MET A 59 -0.27 -6.13 -8.49
N LEU A 60 0.73 -7.00 -8.61
CA LEU A 60 2.13 -6.61 -8.62
C LEU A 60 2.46 -5.73 -9.82
N GLY A 61 1.88 -6.00 -10.99
CA GLY A 61 2.02 -5.15 -12.18
C GLY A 61 1.46 -3.74 -11.95
N VAL A 62 0.25 -3.62 -11.45
CA VAL A 62 -0.39 -2.35 -11.09
C VAL A 62 0.44 -1.60 -10.03
N LEU A 63 0.93 -2.29 -8.98
CA LEU A 63 1.82 -1.69 -7.99
C LEU A 63 3.16 -1.25 -8.59
N TRP A 64 3.65 -1.97 -9.60
CA TRP A 64 4.88 -1.56 -10.27
C TRP A 64 4.70 -0.26 -11.03
N ALA A 65 3.56 -0.06 -11.69
CA ALA A 65 3.18 1.18 -12.35
C ALA A 65 2.94 2.30 -11.32
N ASP A 66 1.86 2.24 -10.60
CA ASP A 66 1.28 3.33 -9.80
C ASP A 66 1.55 3.25 -8.29
N GLY A 67 2.20 2.18 -7.84
CA GLY A 67 2.49 1.98 -6.42
C GLY A 67 3.72 2.74 -5.93
N ASN A 68 3.73 3.15 -4.67
CA ASN A 68 4.88 3.68 -3.96
C ASN A 68 5.14 2.91 -2.67
N LEU A 69 6.42 2.69 -2.37
CA LEU A 69 6.89 2.05 -1.15
C LEU A 69 7.53 3.09 -0.22
N TYR A 70 7.30 2.92 1.09
CA TYR A 70 7.88 3.76 2.14
C TYR A 70 8.56 2.86 3.17
N GLU A 71 9.89 2.78 3.12
CA GLU A 71 10.70 1.91 3.98
C GLU A 71 10.49 2.19 5.47
N ARG A 72 10.60 3.45 5.86
CA ARG A 72 10.52 3.87 7.27
C ARG A 72 9.27 3.36 7.99
N THR A 73 8.15 3.23 7.27
CA THR A 73 6.85 2.84 7.84
C THR A 73 6.36 1.48 7.35
N HIS A 74 7.11 0.81 6.47
CA HIS A 74 6.70 -0.40 5.76
C HIS A 74 5.30 -0.24 5.17
N THR A 75 5.07 0.91 4.54
CA THR A 75 3.79 1.27 3.93
C THR A 75 3.91 1.18 2.43
N VAL A 76 2.87 0.66 1.82
CA VAL A 76 2.66 0.66 0.38
C VAL A 76 1.46 1.54 0.08
N SER A 77 1.54 2.35 -0.96
CA SER A 77 0.41 3.13 -1.43
C SER A 77 0.17 2.89 -2.91
N LEU A 78 -1.08 2.85 -3.28
CA LEU A 78 -1.57 2.86 -4.65
C LEU A 78 -2.40 4.12 -4.82
N SER A 79 -2.12 4.90 -5.87
CA SER A 79 -2.85 6.13 -6.17
C SER A 79 -3.35 6.08 -7.60
N ALA A 80 -4.60 6.51 -7.82
CA ALA A 80 -5.19 6.61 -9.15
C ALA A 80 -6.02 7.88 -9.27
N HIS A 81 -6.38 8.24 -10.50
CA HIS A 81 -7.35 9.32 -10.72
C HIS A 81 -8.72 8.88 -10.17
N LYS A 82 -9.53 9.84 -9.69
CA LYS A 82 -10.85 9.53 -9.10
C LYS A 82 -11.81 8.81 -10.06
N ASN A 83 -11.62 8.97 -11.37
CA ASN A 83 -12.43 8.28 -12.38
C ASN A 83 -12.10 6.78 -12.44
N ASP A 84 -10.90 6.38 -11.97
CA ASP A 84 -10.40 5.01 -11.96
C ASP A 84 -10.47 4.40 -10.55
N ILE A 85 -11.35 4.95 -9.69
CA ILE A 85 -11.52 4.50 -8.30
C ILE A 85 -11.86 3.01 -8.21
N GLU A 86 -12.60 2.48 -9.16
CA GLU A 86 -13.02 1.07 -9.21
C GLU A 86 -11.81 0.12 -9.22
N GLU A 87 -10.71 0.50 -9.88
CA GLU A 87 -9.47 -0.27 -9.88
C GLU A 87 -8.84 -0.32 -8.48
N VAL A 88 -8.80 0.83 -7.79
CA VAL A 88 -8.28 0.91 -6.41
C VAL A 88 -9.18 0.14 -5.45
N GLU A 89 -10.50 0.19 -5.63
CA GLU A 89 -11.48 -0.58 -4.85
C GLU A 89 -11.31 -2.08 -5.07
N TRP A 90 -11.17 -2.50 -6.32
CA TRP A 90 -10.87 -3.89 -6.66
C TRP A 90 -9.58 -4.35 -5.98
N PHE A 91 -8.51 -3.55 -6.07
CA PHE A 91 -7.23 -3.85 -5.43
C PHE A 91 -7.38 -3.99 -3.91
N ALA A 92 -8.04 -3.05 -3.24
CA ALA A 92 -8.28 -3.08 -1.81
C ALA A 92 -9.11 -4.33 -1.40
N SER A 93 -10.14 -4.68 -2.19
CA SER A 93 -10.99 -5.85 -1.95
C SER A 93 -10.20 -7.16 -1.98
N LYS A 94 -9.23 -7.29 -2.90
CA LYS A 94 -8.34 -8.47 -2.97
C LYS A 94 -7.45 -8.62 -1.75
N LEU A 95 -7.08 -7.51 -1.11
CA LEU A 95 -6.37 -7.48 0.17
C LEU A 95 -7.29 -7.66 1.39
N GLY A 96 -8.60 -7.89 1.19
CA GLY A 96 -9.58 -8.02 2.25
C GLY A 96 -9.90 -6.71 2.99
N VAL A 97 -9.69 -5.57 2.32
CA VAL A 97 -9.86 -4.24 2.91
C VAL A 97 -11.09 -3.54 2.30
N SER A 98 -11.90 -2.93 3.16
CA SER A 98 -13.07 -2.16 2.75
C SER A 98 -12.67 -0.91 1.95
N HIS A 99 -13.54 -0.48 1.02
CA HIS A 99 -13.41 0.76 0.25
C HIS A 99 -13.24 2.02 1.12
N GLU A 100 -13.71 2.00 2.37
CA GLU A 100 -13.51 3.10 3.33
C GLU A 100 -12.03 3.41 3.61
N ALA A 101 -11.12 2.50 3.28
CA ALA A 101 -9.68 2.72 3.41
C ALA A 101 -9.12 3.62 2.30
N ILE A 102 -9.84 3.78 1.20
CA ILE A 102 -9.47 4.65 0.09
C ILE A 102 -9.79 6.09 0.49
N LYS A 103 -8.83 6.97 0.35
CA LYS A 103 -8.96 8.36 0.78
C LYS A 103 -8.70 9.32 -0.38
N PRO A 104 -9.42 10.45 -0.42
CA PRO A 104 -9.02 11.55 -1.29
C PRO A 104 -7.55 11.91 -1.05
N HIS A 105 -6.82 12.13 -2.14
CA HIS A 105 -5.44 12.57 -2.16
C HIS A 105 -5.36 13.91 -2.89
N SER A 106 -4.22 14.32 -3.42
CA SER A 106 -4.10 15.61 -4.10
C SER A 106 -4.93 15.66 -5.39
N TYR A 107 -5.56 16.81 -5.65
CA TYR A 107 -6.38 17.08 -6.83
C TYR A 107 -7.28 15.90 -7.25
N ASN A 108 -7.82 15.60 -8.15
CA ASN A 108 -8.72 14.54 -8.58
C ASN A 108 -8.17 13.10 -8.38
N CYS A 109 -7.30 12.87 -7.39
CA CYS A 109 -6.73 11.56 -7.10
C CYS A 109 -7.29 10.95 -5.82
N VAL A 110 -7.38 9.64 -5.80
CA VAL A 110 -7.63 8.80 -4.63
C VAL A 110 -6.40 7.98 -4.30
N GLN A 111 -6.25 7.63 -3.03
CA GLN A 111 -5.12 6.83 -2.57
C GLN A 111 -5.58 5.76 -1.58
N PHE A 112 -5.10 4.56 -1.78
CA PHE A 112 -5.17 3.44 -0.86
C PHE A 112 -3.80 3.21 -0.23
N ARG A 113 -3.75 3.09 1.11
CA ARG A 113 -2.52 2.82 1.85
C ARG A 113 -2.69 1.59 2.72
N PHE A 114 -1.72 0.72 2.69
CA PHE A 114 -1.65 -0.44 3.57
C PHE A 114 -0.24 -0.62 4.11
N THR A 115 -0.14 -1.20 5.31
CA THR A 115 1.13 -1.27 6.05
C THR A 115 1.33 -2.67 6.57
N GLY A 116 2.52 -3.22 6.35
CA GLY A 116 2.88 -4.54 6.84
C GLY A 116 4.35 -4.84 6.61
N LYS A 117 5.07 -5.24 7.67
CA LYS A 117 6.51 -5.52 7.57
C LYS A 117 6.78 -6.70 6.63
N LYS A 118 6.08 -7.83 6.82
CA LYS A 118 6.26 -9.02 5.98
C LYS A 118 5.85 -8.74 4.53
N LEU A 119 4.68 -8.11 4.34
CA LEU A 119 4.19 -7.75 3.02
C LEU A 119 5.16 -6.81 2.29
N TYR A 120 5.74 -5.83 3.00
CA TYR A 120 6.76 -4.95 2.45
C TYR A 120 8.02 -5.73 2.05
N GLN A 121 8.46 -6.68 2.88
CA GLN A 121 9.60 -7.55 2.58
C GLN A 121 9.34 -8.43 1.35
N ASP A 122 8.15 -9.02 1.23
CA ASP A 122 7.77 -9.81 0.06
C ASP A 122 7.88 -8.98 -1.23
N LEU A 123 7.46 -7.71 -1.21
CA LEU A 123 7.61 -6.81 -2.35
C LEU A 123 9.08 -6.52 -2.68
N LEU A 124 9.95 -6.36 -1.67
CA LEU A 124 11.39 -6.21 -1.92
C LEU A 124 12.00 -7.45 -2.56
N GLU A 125 11.55 -8.66 -2.17
CA GLU A 125 12.01 -9.93 -2.76
C GLU A 125 11.60 -10.05 -4.24
N VAL A 126 10.46 -9.48 -4.63
CA VAL A 126 10.04 -9.37 -6.04
C VAL A 126 10.90 -8.36 -6.81
N GLY A 127 11.58 -7.45 -6.11
CA GLY A 127 12.45 -6.43 -6.69
C GLY A 127 11.89 -5.01 -6.64
N PHE A 128 10.79 -4.79 -5.91
CA PHE A 128 10.32 -3.43 -5.65
C PHE A 128 11.34 -2.63 -4.83
N ASP A 129 11.40 -1.34 -5.07
CA ASP A 129 12.27 -0.41 -4.35
C ASP A 129 11.54 0.94 -4.19
N GLU A 130 11.87 1.72 -3.18
CA GLU A 130 11.41 3.11 -3.04
C GLU A 130 11.80 3.97 -4.24
N ARG A 131 12.90 3.63 -4.91
CA ARG A 131 13.44 4.34 -6.07
C ARG A 131 13.25 3.56 -7.38
N LYS A 132 12.12 2.85 -7.52
CA LYS A 132 11.85 2.02 -8.70
C LYS A 132 12.05 2.75 -10.03
N SER A 133 11.77 4.07 -10.08
CA SER A 133 11.91 4.89 -11.29
C SER A 133 13.36 5.08 -11.74
N THR A 134 14.34 4.97 -10.82
CA THR A 134 15.75 5.24 -11.12
C THR A 134 16.61 3.98 -11.14
N GLU A 135 16.32 3.00 -10.28
CA GLU A 135 17.16 1.81 -10.10
C GLU A 135 16.37 0.49 -10.11
N GLY A 136 15.07 0.53 -9.91
CA GLY A 136 14.23 -0.64 -9.64
C GLY A 136 14.19 -1.67 -10.77
N ALA A 137 14.21 -1.23 -12.01
CA ALA A 137 14.17 -2.14 -13.17
C ALA A 137 15.32 -3.17 -13.22
N LYS A 138 16.43 -2.89 -12.51
CA LYS A 138 17.61 -3.77 -12.47
C LYS A 138 17.47 -4.94 -11.51
N LYS A 139 16.51 -4.85 -10.55
CA LYS A 139 16.36 -5.82 -9.44
C LYS A 139 15.12 -6.71 -9.59
N PHE A 140 14.33 -6.51 -10.65
CA PHE A 140 13.08 -7.23 -10.82
C PHE A 140 13.30 -8.75 -10.95
N ASN A 141 12.70 -9.50 -10.05
CA ASN A 141 12.78 -10.95 -10.02
C ASN A 141 11.65 -11.59 -10.84
N LYS A 142 11.86 -11.69 -12.15
CA LYS A 142 10.90 -12.32 -13.06
C LYS A 142 10.64 -13.81 -12.76
N GLU A 143 11.61 -14.51 -12.15
CA GLU A 143 11.49 -15.92 -11.81
C GLU A 143 10.45 -16.15 -10.73
N PHE A 144 10.27 -15.18 -9.83
CA PHE A 144 9.21 -15.20 -8.82
C PHE A 144 7.81 -15.28 -9.44
N LEU A 145 7.61 -14.65 -10.58
CA LEU A 145 6.30 -14.66 -11.27
C LEU A 145 6.01 -15.97 -11.99
N GLY A 146 7.04 -16.73 -12.39
CA GLY A 146 6.89 -18.00 -13.08
C GLY A 146 5.91 -17.93 -14.27
N PRO A 147 4.88 -18.79 -14.29
CA PRO A 147 3.90 -18.82 -15.38
C PRO A 147 2.98 -17.59 -15.44
N PHE A 148 2.97 -16.76 -14.40
CA PHE A 148 2.08 -15.59 -14.29
C PHE A 148 2.74 -14.27 -14.76
N LEU A 149 3.88 -14.35 -15.44
CA LEU A 149 4.59 -13.17 -15.96
C LEU A 149 3.68 -12.28 -16.83
N TRP A 150 2.84 -12.88 -17.66
CA TRP A 150 1.93 -12.13 -18.53
C TRP A 150 0.81 -11.44 -17.78
N ASP A 151 0.35 -11.98 -16.65
CA ASP A 151 -0.60 -11.30 -15.77
C ASP A 151 0.04 -10.06 -15.14
N PHE A 152 1.32 -10.13 -14.74
CA PHE A 152 2.08 -8.97 -14.29
C PHE A 152 2.22 -7.91 -15.38
N VAL A 153 2.61 -8.31 -16.60
CA VAL A 153 2.74 -7.40 -17.75
C VAL A 153 1.40 -6.71 -18.05
N ARG A 154 0.29 -7.44 -17.97
CA ARG A 154 -1.04 -6.84 -18.13
C ARG A 154 -1.29 -5.77 -17.07
N GLY A 155 -1.04 -6.04 -15.80
CA GLY A 155 -1.21 -5.04 -14.73
C GLY A 155 -0.29 -3.81 -14.91
N LEU A 156 0.92 -4.02 -15.41
CA LEU A 156 1.84 -2.93 -15.75
C LEU A 156 1.29 -2.05 -16.90
N ILE A 157 0.73 -2.67 -17.93
CA ILE A 157 0.14 -1.95 -19.07
C ILE A 157 -1.14 -1.21 -18.66
N ASP A 158 -1.96 -1.83 -17.81
CA ASP A 158 -3.19 -1.20 -17.32
C ASP A 158 -2.90 0.05 -16.46
N GLY A 159 -1.77 0.07 -15.72
CA GLY A 159 -1.34 1.23 -14.95
C GLY A 159 -0.64 2.31 -15.79
N ASP A 160 0.51 1.99 -16.37
CA ASP A 160 1.38 2.98 -17.08
C ASP A 160 1.25 2.92 -18.61
N GLY A 161 0.53 1.93 -19.15
CA GLY A 161 0.45 1.69 -20.57
C GLY A 161 -0.43 2.71 -21.30
N CYS A 162 -0.04 3.06 -22.51
CA CYS A 162 -0.83 3.87 -23.42
C CYS A 162 -0.94 3.18 -24.78
N VAL A 163 -2.16 2.92 -25.22
CA VAL A 163 -2.39 2.41 -26.58
C VAL A 163 -2.53 3.61 -27.53
N HIS A 164 -1.53 3.83 -28.32
CA HIS A 164 -1.51 4.88 -29.33
C HIS A 164 -1.75 4.32 -30.74
N PHE A 165 -2.70 4.90 -31.46
CA PHE A 165 -2.91 4.61 -32.88
C PHE A 165 -2.15 5.64 -33.72
N ASN A 166 -1.19 5.18 -34.46
CA ASN A 166 -0.44 6.03 -35.38
C ASN A 166 -1.22 6.09 -36.72
N GLU A 167 -1.94 7.17 -36.94
CA GLU A 167 -2.73 7.37 -38.17
C GLU A 167 -1.91 7.32 -39.43
N ARG A 168 -0.63 7.76 -39.37
CA ARG A 168 0.26 7.83 -40.52
C ARG A 168 0.73 6.44 -40.99
N THR A 169 0.86 5.48 -40.06
CA THR A 169 1.33 4.13 -40.35
C THR A 169 0.24 3.07 -40.28
N GLY A 170 -0.94 3.41 -39.80
CA GLY A 170 -2.05 2.48 -39.53
C GLY A 170 -1.74 1.46 -38.43
N LYS A 171 -0.67 1.65 -37.62
CA LYS A 171 -0.26 0.70 -36.58
C LYS A 171 -0.70 1.16 -35.21
N ARG A 172 -1.09 0.18 -34.39
CA ARG A 172 -1.25 0.36 -32.94
C ARG A 172 0.09 0.11 -32.27
N CYS A 173 0.47 0.99 -31.33
CA CYS A 173 1.63 0.84 -30.46
C CYS A 173 1.12 0.79 -29.01
N VAL A 174 1.71 -0.05 -28.19
CA VAL A 174 1.43 -0.19 -26.76
C VAL A 174 2.67 0.24 -26.00
#